data_e4bc5c9cb6a6a73d4a0f96b4c2782ada
#
_entry.id   e4bc5c9cb6a6a73d4a0f96b4c2782ada
#
_cell.length_a   1.000
_cell.length_b   1.000
_cell.length_c   1.000
_cell.angle_alpha   90.00
_cell.angle_beta   90.00
_cell.angle_gamma   90.00
#
_symmetry.space_group_name_H-M   'P 1'
#
loop_
_entity.id
_entity.type
_entity.pdbx_description
1 polymer ?
#
loop_
_entity_poly.entity_id
_entity_poly.type
_entity_poly.pdbx_seq_one_letter_code
_entity_poly.pdbx_strand_id
1 'polypeptide(L)'
;LPIIVKLSPDVTDIVSIAGEVISAGADGLALINTLLGMAIDIDAMRPKLAGKTGGLSGPAIRPVAVRAIYQVHAAFKNTPILGMGGVTSGRDALELIMAGASAISVGTANFGDPTAVTKIKKELIELLKERKFNSVAAAVGVAHEK
;
A
#
# COMPACT_ATOMS: atom_id res chain seq x y z
N LEU A 1 20.82 4.00 -10.74
CA LEU A 1 19.80 3.02 -10.37
C LEU A 1 18.51 3.76 -9.98
N PRO A 2 17.32 3.25 -10.33
CA PRO A 2 16.07 3.84 -9.92
C PRO A 2 15.93 3.89 -8.40
N ILE A 3 15.42 5.00 -7.88
CA ILE A 3 15.19 5.23 -6.44
C ILE A 3 13.69 5.26 -6.19
N ILE A 4 13.20 4.28 -5.41
CA ILE A 4 11.80 4.24 -4.95
C ILE A 4 11.78 4.60 -3.47
N VAL A 5 11.14 5.72 -3.12
CA VAL A 5 11.09 6.22 -1.74
C VAL A 5 9.83 5.75 -1.04
N LYS A 6 9.99 5.13 0.13
CA LYS A 6 8.88 4.63 0.93
C LYS A 6 8.40 5.66 1.95
N LEU A 7 7.11 6.02 1.87
CA LEU A 7 6.52 7.05 2.72
C LEU A 7 5.74 6.44 3.90
N SER A 8 5.83 7.15 5.05
CA SER A 8 5.03 6.85 6.23
C SER A 8 3.62 7.43 6.09
N PRO A 9 2.58 6.70 6.55
CA PRO A 9 1.23 7.25 6.66
C PRO A 9 1.06 8.17 7.89
N ASP A 10 2.05 8.19 8.80
CA ASP A 10 2.02 8.95 10.05
C ASP A 10 2.39 10.43 9.82
N VAL A 11 1.73 11.05 8.87
CA VAL A 11 1.90 12.45 8.49
C VAL A 11 0.55 13.12 8.27
N THR A 12 0.49 14.42 8.45
CA THR A 12 -0.75 15.19 8.25
C THR A 12 -1.12 15.28 6.77
N ASP A 13 -0.13 15.47 5.89
CA ASP A 13 -0.31 15.60 4.44
C ASP A 13 0.73 14.77 3.69
N ILE A 14 0.32 13.59 3.25
CA ILE A 14 1.18 12.68 2.50
C ILE A 14 1.44 13.18 1.06
N VAL A 15 0.55 14.00 0.51
CA VAL A 15 0.70 14.54 -0.85
C VAL A 15 1.84 15.57 -0.86
N SER A 16 1.91 16.44 0.16
CA SER A 16 3.00 17.38 0.32
C SER A 16 4.35 16.65 0.42
N ILE A 17 4.46 15.63 1.29
CA ILE A 17 5.70 14.83 1.42
C ILE A 17 6.07 14.14 0.10
N ALA A 18 5.08 13.59 -0.61
CA ALA A 18 5.31 12.96 -1.91
C ALA A 18 5.87 13.96 -2.94
N GLY A 19 5.35 15.19 -2.96
CA GLY A 19 5.82 16.26 -3.84
C GLY A 19 7.29 16.63 -3.60
N GLU A 20 7.69 16.78 -2.35
CA GLU A 20 9.08 17.07 -1.96
C GLU A 20 10.02 15.92 -2.37
N VAL A 21 9.62 14.69 -2.16
CA VAL A 21 10.41 13.51 -2.50
C VAL A 21 10.59 13.37 -4.02
N ILE A 22 9.53 13.60 -4.80
CA ILE A 22 9.58 13.60 -6.27
C ILE A 22 10.48 14.73 -6.77
N SER A 23 10.34 15.94 -6.20
CA SER A 23 11.17 17.10 -6.55
C SER A 23 12.64 16.88 -6.23
N ALA A 24 12.96 16.08 -5.22
CA ALA A 24 14.31 15.66 -4.88
C ALA A 24 14.90 14.58 -5.80
N GLY A 25 14.12 14.08 -6.78
CA GLY A 25 14.59 13.16 -7.81
C GLY A 25 14.25 11.69 -7.59
N ALA A 26 13.23 11.36 -6.80
CA ALA A 26 12.74 10.00 -6.71
C ALA A 26 12.08 9.55 -8.01
N ASP A 27 12.42 8.33 -8.50
CA ASP A 27 11.84 7.73 -9.70
C ASP A 27 10.46 7.11 -9.46
N GLY A 28 10.12 6.84 -8.19
CA GLY A 28 8.84 6.28 -7.79
C GLY A 28 8.64 6.33 -6.28
N LEU A 29 7.43 5.98 -5.85
CA LEU A 29 7.04 5.97 -4.45
C LEU A 29 6.59 4.58 -4.01
N ALA A 30 6.85 4.22 -2.74
CA ALA A 30 6.26 3.05 -2.11
C ALA A 30 5.30 3.51 -1.00
N LEU A 31 4.02 3.20 -1.13
CA LEU A 31 2.94 3.62 -0.25
C LEU A 31 2.19 2.39 0.27
N ILE A 32 2.17 2.19 1.56
CA ILE A 32 2.61 2.98 2.71
C ILE A 32 3.51 2.13 3.61
N ASN A 33 4.26 2.78 4.50
CA ASN A 33 4.86 2.09 5.64
C ASN A 33 3.76 1.64 6.63
N THR A 34 4.11 0.85 7.63
CA THR A 34 3.21 0.49 8.75
C THR A 34 2.75 1.75 9.48
N LEU A 35 1.52 1.73 10.01
CA LEU A 35 0.98 2.81 10.83
C LEU A 35 1.50 2.67 12.26
N LEU A 36 1.94 3.77 12.88
CA LEU A 36 2.46 3.73 14.25
C LEU A 36 1.35 3.35 15.22
N GLY A 37 1.61 2.35 16.03
CA GLY A 37 0.67 1.83 17.03
C GLY A 37 1.36 1.48 18.34
N MET A 38 0.55 1.14 19.35
CA MET A 38 1.00 0.71 20.67
C MET A 38 0.02 -0.29 21.25
N ALA A 39 0.52 -1.23 22.06
CA ALA A 39 -0.32 -2.10 22.88
C ALA A 39 0.21 -2.15 24.31
N ILE A 40 -0.72 -2.15 25.30
CA ILE A 40 -0.42 -2.29 26.71
C ILE A 40 -0.69 -3.73 27.13
N ASP A 41 0.22 -4.29 27.91
CA ASP A 41 0.03 -5.51 28.67
C ASP A 41 -0.63 -5.10 29.99
N ILE A 42 -1.91 -5.42 30.14
CA ILE A 42 -2.70 -5.02 31.30
C ILE A 42 -2.29 -5.76 32.57
N ASP A 43 -1.80 -6.99 32.45
CA ASP A 43 -1.37 -7.81 33.59
C ASP A 43 0.00 -7.36 34.10
N ALA A 44 0.92 -7.10 33.18
CA ALA A 44 2.26 -6.59 33.49
C ALA A 44 2.29 -5.06 33.68
N MET A 45 1.17 -4.33 33.41
CA MET A 45 1.04 -2.88 33.56
C MET A 45 2.16 -2.10 32.81
N ARG A 46 2.49 -2.53 31.60
CA ARG A 46 3.57 -1.95 30.78
C ARG A 46 3.32 -2.12 29.28
N PRO A 47 4.01 -1.36 28.41
CA PRO A 47 3.98 -1.62 26.97
C PRO A 47 4.38 -3.05 26.63
N LYS A 48 3.67 -3.69 25.68
CA LYS A 48 3.98 -5.05 25.20
C LYS A 48 5.32 -5.10 24.44
N LEU A 49 5.66 -4.04 23.73
CA LEU A 49 6.88 -3.96 22.95
C LEU A 49 7.97 -3.23 23.72
N ALA A 50 9.20 -3.72 23.65
CA ALA A 50 10.36 -3.10 24.30
C ALA A 50 10.58 -1.64 23.83
N GLY A 51 10.34 -1.35 22.54
CA GLY A 51 10.38 0.00 21.98
C GLY A 51 9.14 0.85 22.26
N LYS A 52 8.23 0.39 23.12
CA LYS A 52 6.94 1.00 23.49
C LYS A 52 5.94 1.02 22.33
N THR A 53 6.32 1.55 21.17
CA THR A 53 5.51 1.61 19.95
C THR A 53 5.99 0.61 18.91
N GLY A 54 5.16 0.32 17.91
CA GLY A 54 5.48 -0.54 16.78
C GLY A 54 4.57 -0.29 15.59
N GLY A 55 4.94 -0.82 14.45
CA GLY A 55 4.16 -0.65 13.23
C GLY A 55 2.95 -1.60 13.18
N LEU A 56 1.75 -1.04 13.12
CA LEU A 56 0.53 -1.78 12.80
C LEU A 56 0.54 -2.12 11.31
N SER A 57 0.34 -3.41 11.00
CA SER A 57 0.24 -3.95 9.64
C SER A 57 -0.97 -4.87 9.50
N GLY A 58 -1.14 -5.48 8.33
CA GLY A 58 -2.25 -6.40 8.06
C GLY A 58 -3.52 -5.69 7.56
N PRO A 59 -4.66 -6.42 7.43
CA PRO A 59 -5.86 -5.92 6.75
C PRO A 59 -6.43 -4.61 7.33
N ALA A 60 -6.23 -4.35 8.61
CA ALA A 60 -6.74 -3.16 9.29
C ALA A 60 -6.21 -1.83 8.72
N ILE A 61 -4.99 -1.82 8.14
CA ILE A 61 -4.40 -0.60 7.56
C ILE A 61 -4.77 -0.39 6.09
N ARG A 62 -5.44 -1.34 5.42
CA ARG A 62 -5.74 -1.23 4.00
C ARG A 62 -6.51 0.04 3.61
N PRO A 63 -7.56 0.47 4.33
CA PRO A 63 -8.24 1.72 4.00
C PRO A 63 -7.32 2.95 4.06
N VAL A 64 -6.33 2.95 4.94
CA VAL A 64 -5.33 4.03 5.05
C VAL A 64 -4.40 3.99 3.83
N ALA A 65 -3.96 2.80 3.40
CA ALA A 65 -3.15 2.62 2.21
C ALA A 65 -3.88 3.06 0.93
N VAL A 66 -5.14 2.63 0.76
CA VAL A 66 -5.99 3.00 -0.38
C VAL A 66 -6.13 4.53 -0.46
N ARG A 67 -6.48 5.19 0.65
CA ARG A 67 -6.60 6.67 0.71
C ARG A 67 -5.29 7.36 0.32
N ALA A 68 -4.17 6.93 0.88
CA ALA A 68 -2.87 7.53 0.62
C ALA A 68 -2.47 7.40 -0.86
N ILE A 69 -2.62 6.20 -1.44
CA ILE A 69 -2.35 5.94 -2.85
C ILE A 69 -3.26 6.79 -3.74
N TYR A 70 -4.56 6.83 -3.44
CA TYR A 70 -5.53 7.62 -4.18
C TYR A 70 -5.16 9.12 -4.21
N GLN A 71 -4.88 9.71 -3.03
CA GLN A 71 -4.54 11.12 -2.93
C GLN A 71 -3.24 11.47 -3.66
N VAL A 72 -2.21 10.64 -3.51
CA VAL A 72 -0.90 10.86 -4.17
C VAL A 72 -1.01 10.68 -5.68
N HIS A 73 -1.72 9.64 -6.15
CA HIS A 73 -1.93 9.43 -7.59
C HIS A 73 -2.74 10.56 -8.24
N ALA A 74 -3.74 11.10 -7.54
CA ALA A 74 -4.50 12.25 -8.04
C ALA A 74 -3.61 13.47 -8.31
N ALA A 75 -2.62 13.71 -7.44
CA ALA A 75 -1.68 14.82 -7.56
C ALA A 75 -0.53 14.54 -8.55
N PHE A 76 -0.05 13.30 -8.63
CA PHE A 76 1.15 12.92 -9.37
C PHE A 76 0.91 11.69 -10.25
N LYS A 77 0.03 11.82 -11.25
CA LYS A 77 -0.45 10.72 -12.13
C LYS A 77 0.65 9.94 -12.84
N ASN A 78 1.78 10.59 -13.13
CA ASN A 78 2.89 9.98 -13.88
C ASN A 78 3.95 9.33 -12.99
N THR A 79 3.85 9.46 -11.66
CA THR A 79 4.81 8.86 -10.73
C THR A 79 4.39 7.43 -10.43
N PRO A 80 5.24 6.42 -10.69
CA PRO A 80 4.94 5.03 -10.36
C PRO A 80 4.79 4.85 -8.85
N ILE A 81 3.75 4.10 -8.43
CA ILE A 81 3.49 3.80 -7.02
C ILE A 81 3.53 2.29 -6.80
N LEU A 82 4.43 1.84 -5.94
CA LEU A 82 4.40 0.48 -5.36
C LEU A 82 3.44 0.49 -4.17
N GLY A 83 2.23 0.00 -4.39
CA GLY A 83 1.18 -0.06 -3.37
C GLY A 83 1.40 -1.20 -2.38
N MET A 84 1.25 -0.91 -1.08
CA MET A 84 1.35 -1.89 0.00
C MET A 84 0.54 -1.46 1.22
N GLY A 85 0.09 -2.45 2.00
CA GLY A 85 -0.68 -2.24 3.23
C GLY A 85 -1.97 -3.04 3.22
N GLY A 86 -2.00 -4.13 3.98
CA GLY A 86 -3.18 -4.96 4.22
C GLY A 86 -3.64 -5.84 3.06
N VAL A 87 -2.78 -6.11 2.08
CA VAL A 87 -3.10 -6.96 0.94
C VAL A 87 -3.04 -8.43 1.36
N THR A 88 -4.19 -9.13 1.28
CA THR A 88 -4.35 -10.56 1.61
C THR A 88 -5.06 -11.35 0.52
N SER A 89 -5.61 -10.67 -0.49
CA SER A 89 -6.32 -11.27 -1.61
C SER A 89 -6.08 -10.53 -2.93
N GLY A 90 -6.46 -11.13 -4.05
CA GLY A 90 -6.44 -10.47 -5.36
C GLY A 90 -7.38 -9.25 -5.41
N ARG A 91 -8.48 -9.27 -4.64
CA ARG A 91 -9.39 -8.12 -4.52
C ARG A 91 -8.72 -6.93 -3.85
N ASP A 92 -7.98 -7.18 -2.76
CA ASP A 92 -7.23 -6.12 -2.07
C ASP A 92 -6.15 -5.53 -2.98
N ALA A 93 -5.45 -6.39 -3.73
CA ALA A 93 -4.45 -5.95 -4.71
C ALA A 93 -5.08 -5.07 -5.81
N LEU A 94 -6.23 -5.49 -6.35
CA LEU A 94 -6.94 -4.72 -7.38
C LEU A 94 -7.46 -3.38 -6.83
N GLU A 95 -7.92 -3.34 -5.57
CA GLU A 95 -8.36 -2.10 -4.92
C GLU A 95 -7.23 -1.04 -4.88
N LEU A 96 -6.01 -1.45 -4.49
CA LEU A 96 -4.87 -0.54 -4.49
C LEU A 96 -4.48 -0.11 -5.92
N ILE A 97 -4.56 -1.02 -6.91
CA ILE A 97 -4.30 -0.69 -8.32
C ILE A 97 -5.31 0.32 -8.82
N MET A 98 -6.59 0.11 -8.59
CA MET A 98 -7.65 1.05 -9.00
C MET A 98 -7.52 2.40 -8.31
N ALA A 99 -6.96 2.46 -7.12
CA ALA A 99 -6.62 3.71 -6.44
C ALA A 99 -5.40 4.44 -7.05
N GLY A 100 -4.56 3.76 -7.86
CA GLY A 100 -3.43 4.35 -8.54
C GLY A 100 -2.08 3.64 -8.38
N ALA A 101 -2.03 2.49 -7.69
CA ALA A 101 -0.80 1.71 -7.58
C ALA A 101 -0.44 1.04 -8.92
N SER A 102 0.80 1.22 -9.36
CA SER A 102 1.35 0.58 -10.58
C SER A 102 1.79 -0.86 -10.35
N ALA A 103 2.13 -1.19 -9.13
CA ALA A 103 2.54 -2.53 -8.67
C ALA A 103 2.13 -2.74 -7.21
N ILE A 104 2.12 -4.01 -6.76
CA ILE A 104 1.70 -4.39 -5.41
C ILE A 104 2.83 -5.12 -4.69
N SER A 105 3.04 -4.76 -3.43
CA SER A 105 3.89 -5.49 -2.50
C SER A 105 3.04 -6.16 -1.41
N VAL A 106 3.28 -7.45 -1.17
CA VAL A 106 2.60 -8.24 -0.15
C VAL A 106 3.58 -8.49 1.01
N GLY A 107 3.24 -7.99 2.18
CA GLY A 107 4.08 -8.08 3.39
C GLY A 107 3.57 -9.14 4.38
N THR A 108 2.80 -8.69 5.37
CA THR A 108 2.37 -9.48 6.55
C THR A 108 1.70 -10.80 6.22
N ALA A 109 0.95 -10.90 5.12
CA ALA A 109 0.28 -12.14 4.70
C ALA A 109 1.27 -13.31 4.52
N ASN A 110 2.53 -13.04 4.14
CA ASN A 110 3.55 -14.07 3.95
C ASN A 110 3.98 -14.77 5.25
N PHE A 111 3.78 -14.15 6.41
CA PHE A 111 4.12 -14.78 7.70
C PHE A 111 3.17 -15.92 8.05
N GLY A 112 1.89 -15.79 7.67
CA GLY A 112 0.89 -16.84 7.87
C GLY A 112 0.81 -17.85 6.72
N ASP A 113 1.12 -17.42 5.51
CA ASP A 113 1.09 -18.25 4.30
C ASP A 113 2.22 -17.86 3.34
N PRO A 114 3.31 -18.64 3.29
CA PRO A 114 4.43 -18.38 2.36
C PRO A 114 4.04 -18.39 0.88
N THR A 115 2.88 -18.93 0.53
CA THR A 115 2.35 -18.97 -0.84
C THR A 115 1.42 -17.79 -1.16
N ALA A 116 1.21 -16.87 -0.21
CA ALA A 116 0.26 -15.76 -0.33
C ALA A 116 0.46 -14.94 -1.61
N VAL A 117 1.70 -14.57 -1.95
CA VAL A 117 1.99 -13.80 -3.17
C VAL A 117 1.50 -14.51 -4.43
N THR A 118 1.75 -15.83 -4.53
CA THR A 118 1.35 -16.64 -5.69
C THR A 118 -0.17 -16.76 -5.79
N LYS A 119 -0.86 -16.92 -4.66
CA LYS A 119 -2.34 -16.98 -4.60
C LYS A 119 -2.93 -15.63 -5.00
N ILE A 120 -2.49 -14.55 -4.40
CA ILE A 120 -2.93 -13.19 -4.69
C ILE A 120 -2.73 -12.84 -6.17
N LYS A 121 -1.58 -13.21 -6.75
CA LYS A 121 -1.31 -13.02 -8.17
C LYS A 121 -2.32 -13.75 -9.06
N LYS A 122 -2.62 -15.02 -8.76
CA LYS A 122 -3.61 -15.80 -9.52
C LYS A 122 -4.99 -15.17 -9.44
N GLU A 123 -5.46 -14.85 -8.25
CA GLU A 123 -6.75 -14.19 -8.03
C GLU A 123 -6.83 -12.84 -8.75
N LEU A 124 -5.77 -12.04 -8.72
CA LEU A 124 -5.71 -10.76 -9.43
C LEU A 124 -5.85 -10.94 -10.93
N ILE A 125 -5.16 -11.93 -11.53
CA ILE A 125 -5.25 -12.21 -12.97
C ILE A 125 -6.70 -12.57 -13.36
N GLU A 126 -7.39 -13.37 -12.57
CA GLU A 126 -8.77 -13.76 -12.83
C GLU A 126 -9.72 -12.56 -12.70
N LEU A 127 -9.56 -11.73 -11.66
CA LEU A 127 -10.34 -10.52 -11.48
C LEU A 127 -10.15 -9.51 -12.61
N LEU A 128 -8.93 -9.36 -13.14
CA LEU A 128 -8.67 -8.50 -14.30
C LEU A 128 -9.43 -8.99 -15.53
N LYS A 129 -9.42 -10.31 -15.79
CA LYS A 129 -10.17 -10.93 -16.90
C LYS A 129 -11.68 -10.73 -16.74
N GLU A 130 -12.24 -11.02 -15.58
CA GLU A 130 -13.67 -10.83 -15.26
C GLU A 130 -14.12 -9.39 -15.51
N ARG A 131 -13.28 -8.43 -15.17
CA ARG A 131 -13.56 -7.00 -15.35
C ARG A 131 -13.13 -6.46 -16.71
N LYS A 132 -12.69 -7.32 -17.62
CA LYS A 132 -12.28 -7.00 -18.99
C LYS A 132 -11.11 -6.00 -19.08
N PHE A 133 -10.21 -6.02 -18.11
CA PHE A 133 -8.94 -5.31 -18.21
C PHE A 133 -7.92 -6.15 -18.99
N ASN A 134 -7.33 -5.57 -20.02
CA ASN A 134 -6.32 -6.22 -20.86
C ASN A 134 -4.93 -6.28 -20.19
N SER A 135 -4.71 -5.47 -19.15
CA SER A 135 -3.45 -5.41 -18.41
C SER A 135 -3.67 -4.79 -17.03
N VAL A 136 -2.68 -4.93 -16.14
CA VAL A 136 -2.65 -4.19 -14.86
C VAL A 136 -2.66 -2.69 -15.11
N ALA A 137 -1.87 -2.23 -16.09
CA ALA A 137 -1.77 -0.80 -16.44
C ALA A 137 -3.14 -0.20 -16.81
N ALA A 138 -4.00 -0.97 -17.48
CA ALA A 138 -5.35 -0.53 -17.82
C ALA A 138 -6.29 -0.37 -16.59
N ALA A 139 -5.93 -0.94 -15.46
CA ALA A 139 -6.71 -0.84 -14.23
C ALA A 139 -6.17 0.24 -13.27
N VAL A 140 -4.95 0.76 -13.52
CA VAL A 140 -4.34 1.78 -12.66
C VAL A 140 -5.16 3.06 -12.67
N GLY A 141 -5.59 3.49 -11.50
CA GLY A 141 -6.24 4.78 -11.33
C GLY A 141 -7.68 4.89 -11.85
N VAL A 142 -8.31 3.79 -12.32
CA VAL A 142 -9.68 3.85 -12.88
C VAL A 142 -10.73 4.35 -11.88
N ALA A 143 -10.43 4.31 -10.57
CA ALA A 143 -11.33 4.85 -9.55
C ALA A 143 -11.39 6.39 -9.57
N HIS A 144 -10.50 7.08 -10.30
CA HIS A 144 -10.50 8.54 -10.46
C HIS A 144 -11.37 9.04 -11.63
N GLU A 145 -11.81 8.12 -12.50
CA GLU A 145 -12.52 8.47 -13.75
C GLU A 145 -14.06 8.56 -13.59
N LYS A 146 -14.57 8.39 -12.35
CA LYS A 146 -16.03 8.36 -12.08
C LYS A 146 -16.46 9.49 -11.17
#